data_61edf835deeb21f1fa5e65650c91fb2a
#
_entry.id   61edf835deeb21f1fa5e65650c91fb2a
#
_cell.length_a   1.000
_cell.length_b   1.000
_cell.length_c   1.000
_cell.angle_alpha   90.00
_cell.angle_beta   90.00
_cell.angle_gamma   90.00
#
_symmetry.space_group_name_H-M   'P 1'
#
loop_
_entity.id
_entity.type
_entity.pdbx_description
1 polymer ?
#
loop_
_entity_poly.entity_id
_entity_poly.type
_entity_poly.pdbx_seq_one_letter_code
_entity_poly.pdbx_strand_id
1 'polypeptide(L)'
;MDTAQHYLLRLMKEKGRNLVCIRKSDITNRDSTYAELTGAAYRMFGNQVDRYWNIKQSPLSLTCRHNGNQIIFRGVNDEKQREKLKSITFQRGKLTDVWIEEATEITQADFEIIDDRLRGELPPGQFYQIRMTFNPVNKNHWIKKVFFDIPDPNVLTHHSTYLDNRFIDAAYHARMERRKEVDPEGYQIYGST
;
A
#
# COMPACT_ATOMS: atom_id res chain seq x y z
N MET A 1 -9.95 -8.93 -5.98
CA MET A 1 -9.31 -7.73 -6.58
C MET A 1 -8.17 -7.36 -5.66
N ASP A 2 -6.96 -7.29 -6.19
CA ASP A 2 -5.80 -6.92 -5.39
C ASP A 2 -5.75 -5.41 -5.05
N THR A 3 -4.87 -5.02 -4.15
CA THR A 3 -4.74 -3.62 -3.69
C THR A 3 -4.39 -2.68 -4.83
N ALA A 4 -3.50 -3.08 -5.73
CA ALA A 4 -3.08 -2.27 -6.86
C ALA A 4 -4.23 -2.01 -7.84
N GLN A 5 -4.99 -3.05 -8.22
CA GLN A 5 -6.17 -2.92 -9.08
C GLN A 5 -7.22 -1.99 -8.46
N HIS A 6 -7.46 -2.12 -7.15
CA HIS A 6 -8.39 -1.27 -6.42
C HIS A 6 -8.01 0.21 -6.56
N TYR A 7 -6.74 0.57 -6.30
CA TYR A 7 -6.30 1.96 -6.41
C TYR A 7 -6.33 2.49 -7.84
N LEU A 8 -5.91 1.69 -8.83
CA LEU A 8 -5.99 2.09 -10.23
C LEU A 8 -7.43 2.43 -10.63
N LEU A 9 -8.39 1.57 -10.32
CA LEU A 9 -9.81 1.80 -10.62
C LEU A 9 -10.38 3.00 -9.86
N ARG A 10 -10.05 3.14 -8.58
CA ARG A 10 -10.52 4.24 -7.74
C ARG A 10 -10.04 5.59 -8.26
N LEU A 11 -8.75 5.69 -8.58
CA LEU A 11 -8.18 6.93 -9.13
C LEU A 11 -8.69 7.25 -10.55
N MET A 12 -9.10 6.25 -11.32
CA MET A 12 -9.74 6.50 -12.62
C MET A 12 -11.17 7.02 -12.48
N LYS A 13 -11.91 6.56 -11.47
CA LYS A 13 -13.32 6.91 -11.27
C LYS A 13 -13.51 8.25 -10.55
N GLU A 14 -12.71 8.50 -9.52
CA GLU A 14 -12.91 9.61 -8.59
C GLU A 14 -11.89 10.73 -8.88
N LYS A 15 -12.39 11.85 -9.43
CA LYS A 15 -11.54 13.00 -9.79
C LYS A 15 -11.00 13.71 -8.54
N GLY A 16 -9.76 14.18 -8.62
CA GLY A 16 -9.10 14.98 -7.58
C GLY A 16 -8.46 14.14 -6.46
N ARG A 17 -8.42 12.80 -6.61
CA ARG A 17 -7.76 11.88 -5.69
C ARG A 17 -6.32 11.62 -6.11
N ASN A 18 -5.44 11.51 -5.15
CA ASN A 18 -4.06 11.10 -5.40
C ASN A 18 -3.60 10.12 -4.32
N LEU A 19 -2.70 9.22 -4.71
CA LEU A 19 -2.14 8.18 -3.88
C LEU A 19 -0.64 8.40 -3.67
N VAL A 20 -0.18 8.22 -2.44
CA VAL A 20 1.23 7.99 -2.15
C VAL A 20 1.45 6.54 -1.70
N CYS A 21 2.39 5.85 -2.33
CA CYS A 21 2.87 4.56 -1.89
C CYS A 21 4.13 4.76 -1.05
N ILE A 22 4.18 4.12 0.10
CA ILE A 22 5.24 4.29 1.10
C ILE A 22 5.88 2.95 1.42
N ARG A 23 7.21 2.94 1.41
CA ARG A 23 8.08 1.89 1.92
C ARG A 23 9.13 2.51 2.85
N LYS A 24 9.86 1.70 3.59
CA LYS A 24 10.98 2.18 4.41
C LYS A 24 11.99 2.98 3.58
N SER A 25 12.33 2.51 2.39
CA SER A 25 13.28 3.15 1.47
C SER A 25 12.63 3.51 0.13
N ASP A 26 13.01 4.64 -0.47
CA ASP A 26 12.61 5.02 -1.84
C ASP A 26 12.94 3.92 -2.87
N ILE A 27 14.10 3.27 -2.72
CA ILE A 27 14.59 2.25 -3.67
C ILE A 27 13.67 1.02 -3.67
N THR A 28 13.22 0.57 -2.50
CA THR A 28 12.36 -0.62 -2.39
C THR A 28 10.99 -0.45 -3.03
N ASN A 29 10.51 0.78 -3.21
CA ASN A 29 9.26 1.03 -3.93
C ASN A 29 9.30 0.56 -5.38
N ARG A 30 10.47 0.61 -6.05
CA ARG A 30 10.60 0.20 -7.46
C ARG A 30 10.23 -1.27 -7.66
N ASP A 31 10.76 -2.13 -6.79
CA ASP A 31 10.62 -3.58 -6.91
C ASP A 31 9.39 -4.13 -6.17
N SER A 32 8.64 -3.26 -5.48
CA SER A 32 7.42 -3.60 -4.75
C SER A 32 6.19 -2.87 -5.30
N THR A 33 5.71 -1.82 -4.61
CA THR A 33 4.46 -1.12 -4.95
C THR A 33 4.40 -0.59 -6.38
N TYR A 34 5.52 -0.08 -6.92
CA TYR A 34 5.56 0.38 -8.30
C TYR A 34 5.45 -0.78 -9.30
N ALA A 35 6.20 -1.86 -9.08
CA ALA A 35 6.12 -3.06 -9.91
C ALA A 35 4.72 -3.68 -9.87
N GLU A 36 4.10 -3.73 -8.67
CA GLU A 36 2.75 -4.26 -8.50
C GLU A 36 1.69 -3.41 -9.22
N LEU A 37 1.73 -2.07 -9.06
CA LEU A 37 0.81 -1.16 -9.73
C LEU A 37 0.97 -1.17 -11.24
N THR A 38 2.20 -1.18 -11.74
CA THR A 38 2.45 -1.26 -13.18
C THR A 38 2.03 -2.60 -13.76
N GLY A 39 2.35 -3.71 -13.08
CA GLY A 39 1.89 -5.05 -13.44
C GLY A 39 0.36 -5.16 -13.46
N ALA A 40 -0.31 -4.60 -12.45
CA ALA A 40 -1.78 -4.55 -12.42
C ALA A 40 -2.35 -3.73 -13.59
N ALA A 41 -1.76 -2.58 -13.91
CA ALA A 41 -2.18 -1.77 -15.05
C ALA A 41 -2.05 -2.53 -16.37
N TYR A 42 -0.94 -3.24 -16.60
CA TYR A 42 -0.78 -4.08 -17.79
C TYR A 42 -1.74 -5.27 -17.82
N ARG A 43 -2.01 -5.92 -16.68
CA ARG A 43 -3.02 -7.00 -16.61
C ARG A 43 -4.43 -6.51 -16.94
N MET A 44 -4.77 -5.27 -16.54
CA MET A 44 -6.10 -4.70 -16.77
C MET A 44 -6.29 -4.16 -18.19
N PHE A 45 -5.26 -3.57 -18.78
CA PHE A 45 -5.40 -2.80 -20.04
C PHE A 45 -4.54 -3.35 -21.19
N GLY A 46 -3.67 -4.32 -20.93
CA GLY A 46 -2.78 -4.92 -21.93
C GLY A 46 -1.96 -3.85 -22.67
N ASN A 47 -1.87 -3.98 -23.99
CA ASN A 47 -1.17 -3.03 -24.85
C ASN A 47 -1.82 -1.64 -24.92
N GLN A 48 -3.00 -1.45 -24.31
CA GLN A 48 -3.68 -0.17 -24.27
C GLN A 48 -3.40 0.65 -22.99
N VAL A 49 -2.52 0.17 -22.12
CA VAL A 49 -2.21 0.82 -20.83
C VAL A 49 -1.87 2.31 -21.00
N ASP A 50 -1.13 2.67 -22.05
CA ASP A 50 -0.74 4.04 -22.35
C ASP A 50 -1.91 4.98 -22.70
N ARG A 51 -3.09 4.45 -23.01
CA ARG A 51 -4.31 5.26 -23.19
C ARG A 51 -4.88 5.74 -21.86
N TYR A 52 -4.63 5.00 -20.78
CA TYR A 52 -5.20 5.25 -19.47
C TYR A 52 -4.19 5.83 -18.47
N TRP A 53 -2.95 5.35 -18.53
CA TRP A 53 -1.92 5.69 -17.57
C TRP A 53 -0.62 6.15 -18.26
N ASN A 54 -0.09 7.28 -17.82
CA ASN A 54 1.27 7.70 -18.13
C ASN A 54 2.19 7.18 -17.02
N ILE A 55 2.99 6.16 -17.33
CA ILE A 55 3.87 5.47 -16.40
C ILE A 55 5.29 5.99 -16.57
N LYS A 56 5.89 6.54 -15.50
CA LYS A 56 7.25 7.07 -15.50
C LYS A 56 8.14 6.28 -14.56
N GLN A 57 9.36 6.00 -14.98
CA GLN A 57 10.37 5.30 -14.20
C GLN A 57 11.35 6.24 -13.45
N SER A 58 11.40 7.50 -13.81
CA SER A 58 12.24 8.51 -13.14
C SER A 58 11.65 9.92 -13.29
N PRO A 59 11.20 10.56 -12.20
CA PRO A 59 10.85 9.91 -10.93
C PRO A 59 9.71 8.89 -11.10
N LEU A 60 9.68 7.87 -10.24
CA LEU A 60 8.59 6.87 -10.26
C LEU A 60 7.25 7.56 -10.09
N SER A 61 6.35 7.36 -11.04
CA SER A 61 4.98 7.87 -10.95
C SER A 61 4.05 7.23 -11.97
N LEU A 62 2.76 7.18 -11.65
CA LEU A 62 1.70 6.88 -12.60
C LEU A 62 0.73 8.06 -12.60
N THR A 63 0.34 8.54 -13.78
CA THR A 63 -0.64 9.62 -13.92
C THR A 63 -1.80 9.15 -14.78
N CYS A 64 -3.01 9.20 -14.23
CA CYS A 64 -4.23 8.89 -14.97
C CYS A 64 -4.46 9.94 -16.06
N ARG A 65 -4.52 9.53 -17.31
CA ARG A 65 -4.68 10.45 -18.46
C ARG A 65 -6.06 11.10 -18.51
N HIS A 66 -7.07 10.41 -17.99
CA HIS A 66 -8.44 10.88 -18.04
C HIS A 66 -8.69 12.09 -17.13
N ASN A 67 -8.18 12.07 -15.90
CA ASN A 67 -8.50 13.08 -14.87
C ASN A 67 -7.28 13.75 -14.23
N GLY A 68 -6.07 13.26 -14.53
CA GLY A 68 -4.82 13.81 -14.01
C GLY A 68 -4.47 13.37 -12.59
N ASN A 69 -5.21 12.44 -12.00
CA ASN A 69 -4.88 11.85 -10.70
C ASN A 69 -3.54 11.13 -10.75
N GLN A 70 -2.77 11.21 -9.67
CA GLN A 70 -1.40 10.73 -9.63
C GLN A 70 -1.16 9.70 -8.54
N ILE A 71 -0.27 8.75 -8.82
CA ILE A 71 0.35 7.86 -7.86
C ILE A 71 1.83 8.21 -7.80
N ILE A 72 2.33 8.49 -6.62
CA ILE A 72 3.74 8.78 -6.37
C ILE A 72 4.30 7.86 -5.30
N PHE A 73 5.63 7.75 -5.21
CA PHE A 73 6.33 6.80 -4.36
C PHE A 73 7.30 7.54 -3.45
N ARG A 74 7.34 7.19 -2.16
CA ARG A 74 8.17 7.84 -1.14
C ARG A 74 8.75 6.83 -0.16
N GLY A 75 9.97 7.09 0.30
CA GLY A 75 10.56 6.44 1.46
C GLY A 75 10.44 7.28 2.71
N VAL A 76 10.81 6.69 3.86
CA VAL A 76 10.85 7.34 5.19
C VAL A 76 12.13 7.03 5.96
N ASN A 77 13.16 6.54 5.28
CA ASN A 77 14.36 6.01 5.92
C ASN A 77 15.20 7.07 6.65
N ASP A 78 15.18 8.30 6.16
CA ASP A 78 15.99 9.40 6.68
C ASP A 78 15.19 10.71 6.78
N GLU A 79 15.77 11.73 7.43
CA GLU A 79 15.12 13.03 7.64
C GLU A 79 14.77 13.73 6.32
N LYS A 80 15.63 13.62 5.30
CA LYS A 80 15.37 14.20 3.98
C LYS A 80 14.14 13.57 3.32
N GLN A 81 13.95 12.28 3.45
CA GLN A 81 12.76 11.58 2.95
C GLN A 81 11.51 11.99 3.73
N ARG A 82 11.59 12.11 5.06
CA ARG A 82 10.48 12.61 5.90
C ARG A 82 10.08 14.04 5.53
N GLU A 83 11.05 14.93 5.29
CA GLU A 83 10.76 16.30 4.84
C GLU A 83 10.05 16.32 3.47
N LYS A 84 10.42 15.42 2.55
CA LYS A 84 9.70 15.27 1.27
C LYS A 84 8.25 14.83 1.48
N LEU A 85 7.94 14.02 2.49
CA LEU A 85 6.55 13.69 2.82
C LEU A 85 5.76 14.91 3.27
N LYS A 86 6.35 15.76 4.11
CA LYS A 86 5.71 16.99 4.58
C LYS A 86 5.40 17.97 3.44
N SER A 87 6.14 17.92 2.34
CA SER A 87 6.02 18.82 1.20
C SER A 87 5.32 18.21 -0.03
N ILE A 88 4.64 17.06 0.12
CA ILE A 88 3.92 16.44 -1.02
C ILE A 88 2.86 17.38 -1.57
N THR A 89 2.96 17.65 -2.87
CA THR A 89 1.99 18.39 -3.66
C THR A 89 1.68 17.65 -4.94
N PHE A 90 0.48 17.87 -5.48
CA PHE A 90 0.03 17.31 -6.75
C PHE A 90 -0.37 18.43 -7.70
N GLN A 91 -0.28 18.18 -8.99
CA GLN A 91 -0.71 19.16 -10.00
C GLN A 91 -2.24 19.40 -9.95
N ARG A 92 -2.98 18.37 -9.57
CA ARG A 92 -4.44 18.42 -9.43
C ARG A 92 -4.87 17.67 -8.19
N GLY A 93 -5.89 18.20 -7.50
CA GLY A 93 -6.40 17.58 -6.26
C GLY A 93 -5.41 17.64 -5.10
N LYS A 94 -5.60 16.79 -4.13
CA LYS A 94 -4.78 16.68 -2.93
C LYS A 94 -4.43 15.20 -2.64
N LEU A 95 -3.57 14.95 -1.69
CA LEU A 95 -3.36 13.62 -1.15
C LEU A 95 -4.65 13.14 -0.46
N THR A 96 -5.18 12.01 -0.89
CA THR A 96 -6.39 11.41 -0.34
C THR A 96 -6.18 9.98 0.10
N ASP A 97 -5.22 9.31 -0.50
CA ASP A 97 -4.97 7.89 -0.29
C ASP A 97 -3.49 7.64 0.00
N VAL A 98 -3.25 6.75 0.94
CA VAL A 98 -1.91 6.28 1.29
C VAL A 98 -1.90 4.76 1.28
N TRP A 99 -0.89 4.16 0.65
CA TRP A 99 -0.61 2.75 0.77
C TRP A 99 0.79 2.54 1.35
N ILE A 100 0.83 2.02 2.57
CA ILE A 100 2.06 1.67 3.27
C ILE A 100 2.23 0.16 3.15
N GLU A 101 3.21 -0.27 2.37
CA GLU A 101 3.56 -1.67 2.21
C GLU A 101 4.71 -2.02 3.16
N GLU A 102 4.67 -3.24 3.73
CA GLU A 102 5.55 -3.67 4.82
C GLU A 102 5.55 -2.68 5.99
N ALA A 103 4.34 -2.34 6.44
CA ALA A 103 4.12 -1.30 7.44
C ALA A 103 4.85 -1.53 8.77
N THR A 104 5.26 -2.77 9.06
CA THR A 104 6.10 -3.10 10.22
C THR A 104 7.52 -2.54 10.14
N GLU A 105 7.97 -2.10 8.96
CA GLU A 105 9.29 -1.47 8.80
C GLU A 105 9.31 0.01 9.21
N ILE A 106 8.15 0.67 9.33
CA ILE A 106 8.07 2.09 9.67
C ILE A 106 7.76 2.30 11.15
N THR A 107 8.17 3.43 11.70
CA THR A 107 7.88 3.79 13.09
C THR A 107 6.49 4.42 13.23
N GLN A 108 5.95 4.44 14.45
CA GLN A 108 4.72 5.16 14.75
C GLN A 108 4.84 6.66 14.41
N ALA A 109 5.97 7.27 14.71
CA ALA A 109 6.23 8.68 14.37
C ALA A 109 6.22 8.94 12.84
N ASP A 110 6.74 8.01 12.04
CA ASP A 110 6.65 8.10 10.58
C ASP A 110 5.19 8.03 10.11
N PHE A 111 4.39 7.14 10.73
CA PHE A 111 2.96 7.02 10.44
C PHE A 111 2.21 8.31 10.79
N GLU A 112 2.46 8.91 11.95
CA GLU A 112 1.82 10.16 12.39
C GLU A 112 2.11 11.32 11.42
N ILE A 113 3.34 11.42 10.90
CA ILE A 113 3.69 12.42 9.86
C ILE A 113 2.84 12.21 8.60
N ILE A 114 2.58 10.96 8.22
CA ILE A 114 1.78 10.63 7.05
C ILE A 114 0.30 10.95 7.29
N ASP A 115 -0.23 10.56 8.43
CA ASP A 115 -1.63 10.77 8.82
C ASP A 115 -1.98 12.27 8.87
N ASP A 116 -1.10 13.08 9.44
CA ASP A 116 -1.23 14.54 9.48
C ASP A 116 -1.34 15.20 8.08
N ARG A 117 -0.97 14.51 7.02
CA ARG A 117 -1.12 15.00 5.63
C ARG A 117 -2.52 14.84 5.08
N LEU A 118 -3.32 13.95 5.66
CA LEU A 118 -4.70 13.67 5.25
C LEU A 118 -5.66 14.62 5.98
N ARG A 119 -5.74 15.86 5.50
CA ARG A 119 -6.53 16.90 6.15
C ARG A 119 -7.25 17.83 5.18
N GLY A 120 -8.24 18.56 5.73
CA GLY A 120 -9.07 19.52 5.00
C GLY A 120 -10.28 18.86 4.36
N GLU A 121 -11.17 19.67 3.80
CA GLU A 121 -12.42 19.22 3.22
C GLU A 121 -12.21 18.45 1.92
N LEU A 122 -13.02 17.43 1.73
CA LEU A 122 -13.12 16.62 0.51
C LEU A 122 -14.50 16.86 -0.15
N PRO A 123 -14.60 16.62 -1.46
CA PRO A 123 -15.92 16.60 -2.13
C PRO A 123 -16.86 15.58 -1.49
N PRO A 124 -18.19 15.82 -1.55
CA PRO A 124 -19.18 14.89 -1.02
C PRO A 124 -18.97 13.46 -1.53
N GLY A 125 -19.03 12.48 -0.62
CA GLY A 125 -18.84 11.06 -0.93
C GLY A 125 -17.38 10.61 -1.01
N GLN A 126 -16.42 11.52 -0.93
CA GLN A 126 -15.01 11.17 -0.82
C GLN A 126 -14.57 11.10 0.65
N PHE A 127 -13.58 10.28 0.93
CA PHE A 127 -12.97 10.13 2.26
C PHE A 127 -11.46 9.87 2.12
N TYR A 128 -10.72 10.19 3.16
CA TYR A 128 -9.31 9.84 3.29
C TYR A 128 -9.16 8.35 3.62
N GLN A 129 -8.11 7.74 3.11
CA GLN A 129 -7.81 6.34 3.42
C GLN A 129 -6.33 6.09 3.55
N ILE A 130 -5.92 5.45 4.64
CA ILE A 130 -4.62 4.80 4.78
C ILE A 130 -4.84 3.30 4.73
N ARG A 131 -4.11 2.61 3.87
CA ARG A 131 -4.04 1.15 3.83
C ARG A 131 -2.65 0.72 4.22
N MET A 132 -2.56 -0.16 5.17
CA MET A 132 -1.31 -0.80 5.59
C MET A 132 -1.36 -2.28 5.23
N THR A 133 -0.30 -2.78 4.60
CA THR A 133 -0.09 -4.20 4.31
C THR A 133 1.21 -4.63 4.98
N PHE A 134 1.19 -5.75 5.69
CA PHE A 134 2.34 -6.26 6.43
C PHE A 134 2.15 -7.70 6.86
N ASN A 135 3.27 -8.38 7.10
CA ASN A 135 3.29 -9.65 7.82
C ASN A 135 3.49 -9.38 9.32
N PRO A 136 2.65 -9.91 10.21
CA PRO A 136 2.76 -9.68 11.65
C PRO A 136 3.98 -10.44 12.21
N VAL A 137 5.00 -9.72 12.65
CA VAL A 137 6.28 -10.31 13.11
C VAL A 137 6.44 -10.23 14.63
N ASN A 138 5.76 -9.26 15.30
CA ASN A 138 5.96 -9.00 16.73
C ASN A 138 4.68 -8.53 17.40
N LYS A 139 4.27 -9.26 18.45
CA LYS A 139 3.08 -8.94 19.27
C LYS A 139 3.18 -7.58 20.00
N ASN A 140 4.38 -7.04 20.18
CA ASN A 140 4.60 -5.75 20.84
C ASN A 140 4.73 -4.58 19.85
N HIS A 141 4.49 -4.81 18.57
CA HIS A 141 4.60 -3.78 17.55
C HIS A 141 3.54 -2.67 17.76
N TRP A 142 3.90 -1.41 17.46
CA TRP A 142 3.01 -0.25 17.64
C TRP A 142 1.69 -0.38 16.85
N ILE A 143 1.71 -1.00 15.66
CA ILE A 143 0.51 -1.24 14.84
C ILE A 143 -0.53 -2.02 15.63
N LYS A 144 -0.11 -3.09 16.34
CA LYS A 144 -1.02 -3.87 17.16
C LYS A 144 -1.66 -3.01 18.24
N LYS A 145 -0.86 -2.25 18.98
CA LYS A 145 -1.34 -1.41 20.08
C LYS A 145 -2.34 -0.35 19.60
N VAL A 146 -2.09 0.26 18.44
CA VAL A 146 -2.92 1.37 17.94
C VAL A 146 -4.17 0.87 17.21
N PHE A 147 -4.07 -0.20 16.41
CA PHE A 147 -5.15 -0.58 15.49
C PHE A 147 -5.86 -1.90 15.82
N PHE A 148 -5.31 -2.69 16.76
CA PHE A 148 -5.93 -3.96 17.13
C PHE A 148 -6.35 -4.02 18.60
N ASP A 149 -5.59 -3.38 19.50
CA ASP A 149 -5.89 -3.41 20.94
C ASP A 149 -6.94 -2.36 21.33
N ILE A 150 -7.11 -1.30 20.52
CA ILE A 150 -8.07 -0.22 20.75
C ILE A 150 -9.12 -0.25 19.64
N PRO A 151 -10.39 -0.59 19.92
CA PRO A 151 -11.46 -0.55 18.92
C PRO A 151 -11.69 0.87 18.38
N ASP A 152 -11.68 1.04 17.07
CA ASP A 152 -12.01 2.28 16.38
C ASP A 152 -12.95 1.96 15.21
N PRO A 153 -14.14 2.60 15.11
CA PRO A 153 -15.09 2.36 14.02
C PRO A 153 -14.56 2.76 12.64
N ASN A 154 -13.49 3.56 12.57
CA ASN A 154 -12.83 3.96 11.33
C ASN A 154 -11.71 3.02 10.91
N VAL A 155 -11.39 2.02 11.73
CA VAL A 155 -10.34 1.03 11.47
C VAL A 155 -10.96 -0.29 11.03
N LEU A 156 -10.62 -0.72 9.82
CA LEU A 156 -10.94 -2.05 9.30
C LEU A 156 -9.68 -2.91 9.29
N THR A 157 -9.67 -3.95 10.11
CA THR A 157 -8.62 -4.96 10.07
C THR A 157 -9.05 -6.16 9.22
N HIS A 158 -8.15 -6.62 8.35
CA HIS A 158 -8.36 -7.82 7.53
C HIS A 158 -7.15 -8.73 7.68
N HIS A 159 -7.41 -9.97 7.98
CA HIS A 159 -6.41 -11.01 8.09
C HIS A 159 -6.59 -12.02 6.96
N SER A 160 -5.49 -12.41 6.32
CA SER A 160 -5.47 -13.45 5.30
C SER A 160 -4.23 -14.32 5.44
N THR A 161 -4.40 -15.59 5.17
CA THR A 161 -3.34 -16.61 5.19
C THR A 161 -3.13 -17.16 3.79
N TYR A 162 -2.12 -18.03 3.64
CA TYR A 162 -1.94 -18.77 2.39
C TYR A 162 -3.15 -19.64 2.04
N LEU A 163 -3.94 -20.06 3.04
CA LEU A 163 -5.15 -20.87 2.84
C LEU A 163 -6.27 -20.11 2.12
N ASP A 164 -6.28 -18.78 2.23
CA ASP A 164 -7.25 -17.91 1.57
C ASP A 164 -6.90 -17.66 0.10
N ASN A 165 -5.68 -18.01 -0.31
CA ASN A 165 -5.20 -17.78 -1.66
C ASN A 165 -5.54 -18.94 -2.59
N ARG A 166 -6.53 -18.76 -3.46
CA ARG A 166 -7.02 -19.77 -4.42
C ARG A 166 -6.02 -20.15 -5.52
N PHE A 167 -4.93 -19.40 -5.66
CA PHE A 167 -3.94 -19.60 -6.74
C PHE A 167 -2.67 -20.28 -6.26
N ILE A 168 -2.63 -20.74 -5.02
CA ILE A 168 -1.50 -21.48 -4.46
C ILE A 168 -1.49 -22.90 -5.01
N ASP A 169 -0.33 -23.33 -5.50
CA ASP A 169 -0.12 -24.68 -5.99
C ASP A 169 0.06 -25.71 -4.85
N ALA A 170 -0.10 -26.98 -5.20
CA ALA A 170 0.05 -28.08 -4.27
C ALA A 170 1.47 -28.19 -3.65
N ALA A 171 2.50 -27.76 -4.40
CA ALA A 171 3.88 -27.78 -3.91
C ALA A 171 4.10 -26.71 -2.82
N TYR A 172 3.48 -25.56 -2.95
CA TYR A 172 3.53 -24.55 -1.89
C TYR A 172 2.79 -25.02 -0.63
N HIS A 173 1.59 -25.60 -0.80
CA HIS A 173 0.85 -26.21 0.32
C HIS A 173 1.71 -27.23 1.08
N ALA A 174 2.31 -28.16 0.36
CA ALA A 174 3.17 -29.17 0.98
C ALA A 174 4.36 -28.56 1.73
N ARG A 175 4.97 -27.50 1.21
CA ARG A 175 6.05 -26.76 1.90
C ARG A 175 5.56 -26.07 3.18
N MET A 176 4.36 -25.49 3.16
CA MET A 176 3.80 -24.84 4.36
C MET A 176 3.43 -25.86 5.44
N GLU A 177 2.86 -27.00 5.07
CA GLU A 177 2.59 -28.09 6.03
C GLU A 177 3.89 -28.63 6.66
N ARG A 178 4.93 -28.83 5.86
CA ARG A 178 6.24 -29.22 6.39
C ARG A 178 6.82 -28.13 7.32
N ARG A 179 6.65 -26.85 6.98
CA ARG A 179 7.13 -25.74 7.80
C ARG A 179 6.46 -25.71 9.16
N LYS A 180 5.17 -26.07 9.24
CA LYS A 180 4.42 -26.20 10.49
C LYS A 180 5.07 -27.16 11.47
N GLU A 181 5.72 -28.23 10.96
CA GLU A 181 6.37 -29.24 11.78
C GLU A 181 7.80 -28.87 12.16
N VAL A 182 8.57 -28.27 11.22
CA VAL A 182 10.02 -28.06 11.38
C VAL A 182 10.38 -26.63 11.84
N ASP A 183 9.51 -25.67 11.62
CA ASP A 183 9.70 -24.24 11.99
C ASP A 183 8.33 -23.63 12.40
N PRO A 184 7.79 -24.00 13.59
CA PRO A 184 6.49 -23.52 14.04
C PRO A 184 6.41 -21.99 14.17
N GLU A 185 7.50 -21.31 14.56
CA GLU A 185 7.55 -19.86 14.68
C GLU A 185 7.45 -19.18 13.30
N GLY A 186 8.24 -19.62 12.34
CA GLY A 186 8.15 -19.14 10.97
C GLY A 186 6.80 -19.47 10.32
N TYR A 187 6.20 -20.62 10.65
CA TYR A 187 4.85 -20.94 10.20
C TYR A 187 3.82 -19.98 10.78
N GLN A 188 3.91 -19.60 12.06
CA GLN A 188 3.01 -18.62 12.66
C GLN A 188 3.03 -17.27 11.93
N ILE A 189 4.21 -16.83 11.48
CA ILE A 189 4.36 -15.55 10.76
C ILE A 189 3.72 -15.59 9.36
N TYR A 190 3.84 -16.72 8.65
CA TYR A 190 3.48 -16.79 7.23
C TYR A 190 2.27 -17.68 6.93
N GLY A 191 1.83 -18.49 7.87
CA GLY A 191 0.84 -19.54 7.63
C GLY A 191 -0.40 -19.52 8.51
N SER A 192 -0.34 -18.98 9.72
CA SER A 192 -1.42 -19.12 10.69
C SER A 192 -1.86 -17.81 11.37
N THR A 193 -1.27 -16.69 11.03
CA THR A 193 -1.65 -15.39 11.63
C THR A 193 -2.74 -14.70 10.89
#